data_83ba96cbf0d850db6ebe9e47ee75ab7a
#
_entry.id   83ba96cbf0d850db6ebe9e47ee75ab7a
#
_cell.length_a   1.000
_cell.length_b   1.000
_cell.length_c   1.000
_cell.angle_alpha   90.00
_cell.angle_beta   90.00
_cell.angle_gamma   90.00
#
_symmetry.space_group_name_H-M   'P 1'
#
loop_
_entity.id
_entity.type
_entity.pdbx_description
1 polymer ?
#
loop_
_entity_poly.entity_id
_entity_poly.type
_entity_poly.pdbx_seq_one_letter_code
_entity_poly.pdbx_strand_id
1 'polypeptide(L)'
;MKKILLTMAIAAMGLGACDDPRPAPLTIDNRLTDEEIAAGILTPEVMWKMSRAGGAALSPDGKMLLYQQTDYNMQENRGVTTVWVQDLASNVPVRLTDTSSNSLAPRWSADGQKILFLSDRSGSMQVWEMGAAGGDPRQLSALEGDVEGFGISPRGDKAWYVQRVQAAARRSSDIHTDMDKSKARIYDDLMVRHWDYWDEGEHLHIFVGDFGADGLKPGVDIIGADAAWDAPLAPYFDMAEIAWNHAGTMLAYTCKPLTGTAYAVSTDSDIFVYDVASGQTQNICKPTNFNTGEKIERLRDNLPGYDKYPVWSPDDRKIAFLSQRRAGNESDKAR
;
A
#
# COMPACT_ATOMS: atom_id res chain seq x y z
N MET A 1 29.79 74.63 -0.19
CA MET A 1 28.77 73.73 -0.71
C MET A 1 29.46 72.37 -0.97
N LYS A 2 29.36 71.42 -0.04
CA LYS A 2 29.93 70.10 -0.18
C LYS A 2 28.84 69.18 -0.68
N LYS A 3 28.99 68.53 -1.87
CA LYS A 3 28.12 67.53 -2.44
C LYS A 3 28.50 66.19 -1.78
N ILE A 4 27.55 65.61 -1.07
CA ILE A 4 27.63 64.25 -0.55
C ILE A 4 27.12 63.31 -1.64
N LEU A 5 28.00 62.50 -2.21
CA LEU A 5 27.60 61.34 -3.05
C LEU A 5 27.18 60.20 -2.13
N LEU A 6 25.92 59.81 -2.26
CA LEU A 6 25.37 58.63 -1.61
C LEU A 6 25.54 57.43 -2.56
N THR A 7 26.50 56.54 -2.26
CA THR A 7 26.69 55.31 -3.02
C THR A 7 25.75 54.27 -2.47
N MET A 8 24.70 53.91 -3.25
CA MET A 8 23.83 52.74 -2.95
C MET A 8 24.61 51.45 -3.27
N ALA A 9 24.95 50.69 -2.24
CA ALA A 9 25.40 49.31 -2.38
C ALA A 9 24.17 48.41 -2.58
N ILE A 10 24.00 47.87 -3.78
CA ILE A 10 23.05 46.83 -4.07
C ILE A 10 23.63 45.52 -3.49
N ALA A 11 23.10 45.11 -2.35
CA ALA A 11 23.35 43.78 -1.83
C ALA A 11 22.63 42.76 -2.74
N ALA A 12 23.39 42.03 -3.55
CA ALA A 12 22.89 40.85 -4.23
C ALA A 12 22.57 39.80 -3.15
N MET A 13 21.28 39.67 -2.81
CA MET A 13 20.80 38.48 -2.08
C MET A 13 20.98 37.30 -3.01
N GLY A 14 21.96 36.45 -2.74
CA GLY A 14 22.09 35.16 -3.33
C GLY A 14 20.77 34.39 -3.05
N LEU A 15 20.13 33.98 -4.09
CA LEU A 15 19.10 32.96 -4.02
C LEU A 15 19.79 31.70 -3.47
N GLY A 16 19.65 31.45 -2.18
CA GLY A 16 20.03 30.19 -1.58
C GLY A 16 19.23 29.11 -2.33
N ALA A 17 19.93 28.16 -2.93
CA ALA A 17 19.32 26.94 -3.37
C ALA A 17 18.55 26.40 -2.16
N CYS A 18 17.25 26.19 -2.29
CA CYS A 18 16.48 25.43 -1.30
C CYS A 18 17.14 24.05 -1.26
N ASP A 19 17.79 23.74 -0.14
CA ASP A 19 18.26 22.39 0.10
C ASP A 19 17.03 21.47 0.00
N ASP A 20 17.05 20.58 -0.99
CA ASP A 20 16.03 19.55 -1.14
C ASP A 20 16.11 18.64 0.10
N PRO A 21 15.05 18.56 0.93
CA PRO A 21 15.09 17.77 2.16
C PRO A 21 15.23 16.27 1.92
N ARG A 22 15.13 15.81 0.67
CA ARG A 22 15.31 14.41 0.33
C ARG A 22 16.75 13.96 0.57
N PRO A 23 16.96 12.71 1.02
CA PRO A 23 18.29 12.15 1.11
C PRO A 23 18.97 12.12 -0.26
N ALA A 24 20.29 12.16 -0.27
CA ALA A 24 21.05 11.98 -1.49
C ALA A 24 20.68 10.66 -2.18
N PRO A 25 20.63 10.63 -3.53
CA PRO A 25 20.35 9.41 -4.26
C PRO A 25 21.29 8.28 -3.85
N LEU A 26 20.74 7.09 -3.60
CA LEU A 26 21.51 5.90 -3.25
C LEU A 26 22.32 5.44 -4.47
N THR A 27 23.63 5.30 -4.30
CA THR A 27 24.48 4.70 -5.36
C THR A 27 24.29 3.20 -5.38
N ILE A 28 23.88 2.67 -6.52
CA ILE A 28 23.68 1.24 -6.73
C ILE A 28 24.70 0.76 -7.77
N ASP A 29 25.49 -0.24 -7.42
CA ASP A 29 26.32 -1.00 -8.35
C ASP A 29 26.08 -2.50 -8.14
N ASN A 30 25.15 -3.04 -8.92
CA ASN A 30 24.73 -4.44 -8.88
C ASN A 30 25.45 -5.31 -9.93
N ARG A 31 26.47 -4.78 -10.60
CA ARG A 31 27.22 -5.55 -11.58
C ARG A 31 28.08 -6.61 -10.88
N LEU A 32 28.06 -7.80 -11.41
CA LEU A 32 28.98 -8.84 -10.99
C LEU A 32 30.37 -8.54 -11.55
N THR A 33 31.41 -8.78 -10.74
CA THR A 33 32.80 -8.73 -11.22
C THR A 33 33.14 -9.98 -12.03
N ASP A 34 34.20 -9.89 -12.81
CA ASP A 34 34.67 -11.06 -13.60
C ASP A 34 35.05 -12.23 -12.68
N GLU A 35 35.58 -11.95 -11.48
CA GLU A 35 35.92 -12.96 -10.48
C GLU A 35 34.68 -13.64 -9.91
N GLU A 36 33.63 -12.88 -9.63
CA GLU A 36 32.34 -13.42 -9.15
C GLU A 36 31.68 -14.30 -10.20
N ILE A 37 31.74 -13.88 -11.47
CA ILE A 37 31.22 -14.66 -12.60
C ILE A 37 32.05 -15.95 -12.79
N ALA A 38 33.38 -15.86 -12.75
CA ALA A 38 34.26 -17.01 -12.91
C ALA A 38 34.16 -18.00 -11.75
N ALA A 39 33.92 -17.53 -10.53
CA ALA A 39 33.73 -18.37 -9.35
C ALA A 39 32.45 -19.23 -9.45
N GLY A 40 31.39 -18.72 -10.08
CA GLY A 40 30.11 -19.40 -10.25
C GLY A 40 29.42 -19.78 -8.94
N ILE A 41 29.73 -19.06 -7.85
CA ILE A 41 29.21 -19.31 -6.50
C ILE A 41 28.29 -18.18 -6.06
N LEU A 42 27.10 -18.52 -5.60
CA LEU A 42 26.18 -17.55 -4.99
C LEU A 42 26.61 -17.29 -3.53
N THR A 43 27.41 -16.24 -3.32
CA THR A 43 27.73 -15.75 -1.97
C THR A 43 26.63 -14.81 -1.47
N PRO A 44 26.57 -14.49 -0.15
CA PRO A 44 25.65 -13.47 0.36
C PRO A 44 25.79 -12.11 -0.35
N GLU A 45 27.00 -11.69 -0.67
CA GLU A 45 27.28 -10.42 -1.36
C GLU A 45 26.74 -10.46 -2.80
N VAL A 46 26.96 -11.55 -3.52
CA VAL A 46 26.39 -11.76 -4.88
C VAL A 46 24.87 -11.78 -4.83
N MET A 47 24.27 -12.43 -3.82
CA MET A 47 22.83 -12.47 -3.64
C MET A 47 22.22 -11.08 -3.43
N TRP A 48 22.90 -10.20 -2.68
CA TRP A 48 22.45 -8.84 -2.46
C TRP A 48 22.62 -7.90 -3.66
N LYS A 49 23.46 -8.26 -4.64
CA LYS A 49 23.52 -7.56 -5.92
C LYS A 49 22.34 -7.86 -6.85
N MET A 50 21.57 -8.92 -6.56
CA MET A 50 20.41 -9.26 -7.38
C MET A 50 19.25 -8.32 -7.08
N SER A 51 18.78 -7.59 -8.08
CA SER A 51 17.57 -6.77 -8.01
C SER A 51 16.31 -7.60 -7.77
N ARG A 52 15.35 -7.05 -7.08
CA ARG A 52 14.05 -7.70 -6.80
C ARG A 52 12.96 -6.97 -7.60
N ALA A 53 12.49 -7.58 -8.67
CA ALA A 53 11.37 -7.06 -9.46
C ALA A 53 10.02 -7.54 -8.89
N GLY A 54 9.00 -6.69 -8.96
CA GLY A 54 7.65 -6.99 -8.51
C GLY A 54 6.60 -6.02 -9.07
N GLY A 55 5.33 -6.25 -8.79
CA GLY A 55 4.25 -5.34 -9.13
C GLY A 55 4.06 -5.11 -10.64
N ALA A 56 4.30 -6.13 -11.47
CA ALA A 56 4.26 -6.02 -12.92
C ALA A 56 2.83 -5.82 -13.46
N ALA A 57 2.64 -4.84 -14.36
CA ALA A 57 1.37 -4.54 -15.01
C ALA A 57 1.58 -4.13 -16.47
N LEU A 58 0.75 -4.68 -17.38
CA LEU A 58 0.73 -4.24 -18.78
C LEU A 58 0.01 -2.90 -18.92
N SER A 59 0.50 -2.09 -19.86
CA SER A 59 -0.25 -0.89 -20.30
C SER A 59 -1.61 -1.29 -20.90
N PRO A 60 -2.60 -0.41 -20.93
CA PRO A 60 -3.91 -0.71 -21.51
C PRO A 60 -3.88 -1.16 -22.97
N ASP A 61 -2.87 -0.75 -23.75
CA ASP A 61 -2.65 -1.17 -25.14
C ASP A 61 -1.78 -2.45 -25.26
N GLY A 62 -1.31 -3.00 -24.15
CA GLY A 62 -0.51 -4.22 -24.07
C GLY A 62 0.93 -4.11 -24.60
N LYS A 63 1.46 -2.90 -24.82
CA LYS A 63 2.79 -2.73 -25.43
C LYS A 63 3.91 -2.47 -24.43
N MET A 64 3.59 -1.95 -23.27
CA MET A 64 4.54 -1.58 -22.23
C MET A 64 4.33 -2.42 -20.97
N LEU A 65 5.42 -2.82 -20.33
CA LEU A 65 5.43 -3.45 -19.02
C LEU A 65 5.88 -2.42 -17.98
N LEU A 66 5.03 -2.15 -17.00
CA LEU A 66 5.32 -1.34 -15.82
C LEU A 66 5.66 -2.26 -14.66
N TYR A 67 6.70 -1.95 -13.89
CA TYR A 67 7.08 -2.75 -12.72
C TYR A 67 7.88 -1.91 -11.73
N GLN A 68 8.00 -2.41 -10.51
CA GLN A 68 8.94 -1.87 -9.53
C GLN A 68 10.17 -2.77 -9.39
N GLN A 69 11.30 -2.17 -9.02
CA GLN A 69 12.53 -2.88 -8.76
C GLN A 69 13.17 -2.35 -7.48
N THR A 70 13.49 -3.25 -6.56
CA THR A 70 14.25 -2.94 -5.34
C THR A 70 15.71 -3.34 -5.53
N ASP A 71 16.58 -2.39 -5.31
CA ASP A 71 18.04 -2.55 -5.35
C ASP A 71 18.63 -2.22 -3.98
N TYR A 72 19.80 -2.80 -3.67
CA TYR A 72 20.44 -2.67 -2.36
C TYR A 72 21.86 -2.12 -2.47
N ASN A 73 22.21 -1.27 -1.51
CA ASN A 73 23.60 -0.89 -1.24
C ASN A 73 24.00 -1.49 0.12
N MET A 74 24.92 -2.44 0.08
CA MET A 74 25.39 -3.19 1.26
C MET A 74 26.20 -2.32 2.22
N GLN A 75 26.99 -1.36 1.71
CA GLN A 75 27.80 -0.48 2.53
C GLN A 75 26.94 0.47 3.36
N GLU A 76 25.84 0.95 2.79
CA GLU A 76 24.89 1.82 3.47
C GLU A 76 23.81 1.05 4.22
N ASN A 77 23.78 -0.28 4.10
CA ASN A 77 22.75 -1.17 4.66
C ASN A 77 21.32 -0.67 4.33
N ARG A 78 21.11 -0.28 3.08
CA ARG A 78 19.87 0.35 2.61
C ARG A 78 19.42 -0.21 1.28
N GLY A 79 18.13 -0.43 1.15
CA GLY A 79 17.47 -0.71 -0.12
C GLY A 79 16.67 0.49 -0.61
N VAL A 80 16.43 0.57 -1.90
CA VAL A 80 15.53 1.55 -2.52
C VAL A 80 14.73 0.89 -3.63
N THR A 81 13.43 1.18 -3.65
CA THR A 81 12.52 0.70 -4.68
C THR A 81 12.24 1.81 -5.68
N THR A 82 12.38 1.50 -6.96
CA THR A 82 12.18 2.44 -8.08
C THR A 82 11.17 1.90 -9.08
N VAL A 83 10.52 2.79 -9.83
CA VAL A 83 9.56 2.45 -10.88
C VAL A 83 10.26 2.38 -12.23
N TRP A 84 9.96 1.33 -12.98
CA TRP A 84 10.50 1.04 -14.29
C TRP A 84 9.42 0.77 -15.32
N VAL A 85 9.70 1.09 -16.55
CA VAL A 85 8.87 0.73 -17.70
C VAL A 85 9.74 0.07 -18.76
N GLN A 86 9.16 -0.88 -19.48
CA GLN A 86 9.85 -1.60 -20.56
C GLN A 86 8.94 -1.72 -21.77
N ASP A 87 9.41 -1.28 -22.92
CA ASP A 87 8.76 -1.53 -24.20
C ASP A 87 8.98 -3.01 -24.59
N LEU A 88 7.88 -3.73 -24.83
CA LEU A 88 7.94 -5.16 -25.10
C LEU A 88 8.47 -5.50 -26.49
N ALA A 89 8.50 -4.56 -27.43
CA ALA A 89 9.05 -4.78 -28.76
C ALA A 89 10.57 -4.59 -28.79
N SER A 90 11.08 -3.54 -28.14
CA SER A 90 12.52 -3.26 -28.05
C SER A 90 13.22 -4.03 -26.94
N ASN A 91 12.46 -4.48 -25.94
CA ASN A 91 12.94 -5.14 -24.72
C ASN A 91 13.94 -4.31 -23.91
N VAL A 92 13.86 -2.98 -23.98
CA VAL A 92 14.76 -2.06 -23.28
C VAL A 92 14.03 -1.49 -22.05
N PRO A 93 14.52 -1.76 -20.82
CA PRO A 93 13.95 -1.19 -19.62
C PRO A 93 14.44 0.25 -19.40
N VAL A 94 13.54 1.10 -18.90
CA VAL A 94 13.82 2.49 -18.55
C VAL A 94 13.37 2.73 -17.12
N ARG A 95 14.29 3.23 -16.26
CA ARG A 95 13.98 3.64 -14.91
C ARG A 95 13.30 5.02 -14.94
N LEU A 96 12.14 5.15 -14.30
CA LEU A 96 11.35 6.38 -14.27
C LEU A 96 11.55 7.23 -13.01
N THR A 97 11.87 6.60 -11.87
CA THR A 97 12.13 7.31 -10.61
C THR A 97 13.58 7.16 -10.17
N ASP A 98 14.12 8.16 -9.48
CA ASP A 98 15.47 8.15 -8.94
C ASP A 98 15.58 7.34 -7.64
N THR A 99 16.80 7.23 -7.10
CA THR A 99 17.11 6.46 -5.90
C THR A 99 17.16 7.31 -4.62
N SER A 100 16.68 8.55 -4.63
CA SER A 100 16.62 9.41 -3.45
C SER A 100 15.46 9.06 -2.52
N SER A 101 14.41 8.44 -3.07
CA SER A 101 13.20 8.04 -2.36
C SER A 101 12.65 6.72 -2.89
N ASN A 102 11.88 6.02 -2.05
CA ASN A 102 11.14 4.85 -2.51
C ASN A 102 9.99 5.25 -3.42
N SER A 103 9.78 4.45 -4.45
CA SER A 103 8.65 4.55 -5.37
C SER A 103 8.15 3.14 -5.66
N LEU A 104 6.93 2.81 -5.24
CA LEU A 104 6.41 1.43 -5.25
C LEU A 104 4.94 1.38 -5.64
N ALA A 105 4.42 0.16 -5.83
CA ALA A 105 3.04 -0.08 -6.21
C ALA A 105 2.58 0.68 -7.48
N PRO A 106 3.37 0.69 -8.57
CA PRO A 106 3.04 1.48 -9.75
C PRO A 106 1.81 0.91 -10.47
N ARG A 107 0.97 1.82 -10.99
CA ARG A 107 -0.24 1.49 -11.74
C ARG A 107 -0.39 2.40 -12.95
N TRP A 108 -0.90 1.87 -14.04
CA TRP A 108 -1.31 2.67 -15.18
C TRP A 108 -2.60 3.44 -14.88
N SER A 109 -2.72 4.67 -15.38
CA SER A 109 -4.03 5.30 -15.55
C SER A 109 -4.86 4.53 -16.59
N ALA A 110 -6.18 4.67 -16.54
CA ALA A 110 -7.08 3.94 -17.45
C ALA A 110 -6.82 4.24 -18.94
N ASP A 111 -6.36 5.46 -19.26
CA ASP A 111 -5.98 5.88 -20.61
C ASP A 111 -4.53 5.55 -21.00
N GLY A 112 -3.74 4.99 -20.07
CA GLY A 112 -2.33 4.66 -20.27
C GLY A 112 -1.39 5.85 -20.41
N GLN A 113 -1.86 7.09 -20.19
CA GLN A 113 -1.05 8.30 -20.36
C GLN A 113 -0.22 8.63 -19.12
N LYS A 114 -0.59 8.09 -17.96
CA LYS A 114 0.04 8.35 -16.68
C LYS A 114 0.37 7.07 -15.93
N ILE A 115 1.32 7.20 -15.03
CA ILE A 115 1.68 6.20 -14.04
C ILE A 115 1.42 6.81 -12.66
N LEU A 116 0.63 6.09 -11.85
CA LEU A 116 0.39 6.41 -10.45
C LEU A 116 1.24 5.47 -9.59
N PHE A 117 1.77 5.96 -8.48
CA PHE A 117 2.61 5.16 -7.59
C PHE A 117 2.64 5.74 -6.17
N LEU A 118 3.08 4.94 -5.21
CA LEU A 118 3.38 5.41 -3.86
C LEU A 118 4.81 5.88 -3.77
N SER A 119 5.07 6.98 -3.02
CA SER A 119 6.43 7.44 -2.77
C SER A 119 6.53 8.21 -1.45
N ASP A 120 7.65 8.00 -0.74
CA ASP A 120 8.01 8.70 0.51
C ASP A 120 8.77 10.02 0.28
N ARG A 121 8.83 10.52 -0.96
CA ARG A 121 9.59 11.74 -1.34
C ARG A 121 9.14 13.03 -0.67
N SER A 122 7.94 13.07 -0.09
CA SER A 122 7.42 14.20 0.69
C SER A 122 7.62 14.04 2.20
N GLY A 123 8.34 13.00 2.64
CA GLY A 123 8.57 12.69 4.06
C GLY A 123 7.63 11.65 4.64
N SER A 124 6.51 11.34 3.97
CA SER A 124 5.61 10.22 4.24
C SER A 124 5.19 9.56 2.94
N MET A 125 4.75 8.29 3.04
CA MET A 125 4.29 7.53 1.88
C MET A 125 2.96 8.09 1.37
N GLN A 126 2.95 8.67 0.16
CA GLN A 126 1.79 9.31 -0.45
C GLN A 126 1.60 8.82 -1.89
N VAL A 127 0.42 9.12 -2.46
CA VAL A 127 0.11 8.81 -3.86
C VAL A 127 0.65 9.92 -4.75
N TRP A 128 1.34 9.53 -5.82
CA TRP A 128 1.96 10.40 -6.82
C TRP A 128 1.58 9.97 -8.22
N GLU A 129 1.71 10.89 -9.19
CA GLU A 129 1.59 10.58 -10.61
C GLU A 129 2.74 11.17 -11.41
N MET A 130 3.02 10.58 -12.58
CA MET A 130 3.90 11.12 -13.61
C MET A 130 3.38 10.72 -14.99
N GLY A 131 3.92 11.34 -16.04
CA GLY A 131 3.66 10.90 -17.41
C GLY A 131 4.16 9.47 -17.67
N ALA A 132 3.54 8.74 -18.57
CA ALA A 132 3.95 7.38 -18.95
C ALA A 132 5.38 7.29 -19.50
N ALA A 133 5.87 8.39 -20.11
CA ALA A 133 7.25 8.52 -20.59
C ALA A 133 8.24 9.05 -19.52
N GLY A 134 7.80 9.21 -18.29
CA GLY A 134 8.56 9.86 -17.22
C GLY A 134 8.25 11.35 -17.08
N GLY A 135 9.12 12.08 -16.39
CA GLY A 135 8.98 13.51 -16.08
C GLY A 135 8.87 13.76 -14.58
N ASP A 136 8.63 15.00 -14.17
CA ASP A 136 8.54 15.39 -12.78
C ASP A 136 7.25 14.83 -12.15
N PRO A 137 7.35 14.08 -11.04
CA PRO A 137 6.18 13.57 -10.34
C PRO A 137 5.37 14.67 -9.66
N ARG A 138 4.05 14.56 -9.75
CA ARG A 138 3.08 15.41 -9.04
C ARG A 138 2.47 14.64 -7.88
N GLN A 139 2.44 15.23 -6.70
CA GLN A 139 1.75 14.65 -5.54
C GLN A 139 0.24 14.69 -5.72
N LEU A 140 -0.42 13.55 -5.47
CA LEU A 140 -1.88 13.41 -5.55
C LEU A 140 -2.54 13.34 -4.18
N SER A 141 -1.83 12.95 -3.14
CA SER A 141 -2.38 12.90 -1.77
C SER A 141 -1.47 13.66 -0.80
N ALA A 142 -2.09 14.25 0.21
CA ALA A 142 -1.43 14.84 1.38
C ALA A 142 -2.21 14.43 2.63
N LEU A 143 -2.28 13.12 2.85
CA LEU A 143 -3.00 12.51 3.96
C LEU A 143 -2.11 12.49 5.19
N GLU A 144 -2.73 12.50 6.37
CA GLU A 144 -2.01 12.29 7.62
C GLU A 144 -1.54 10.83 7.71
N GLY A 145 -0.24 10.64 7.97
CA GLY A 145 0.38 9.31 8.00
C GLY A 145 0.67 8.71 6.63
N ASP A 146 1.16 7.47 6.64
CA ASP A 146 1.57 6.73 5.45
C ASP A 146 0.37 6.06 4.76
N VAL A 147 0.42 6.03 3.43
CA VAL A 147 -0.49 5.24 2.58
C VAL A 147 0.18 3.91 2.25
N GLU A 148 -0.39 2.81 2.75
CA GLU A 148 0.14 1.44 2.53
C GLU A 148 -0.25 0.87 1.15
N GLY A 149 -1.36 1.35 0.58
CA GLY A 149 -1.86 0.93 -0.73
C GLY A 149 -2.98 1.81 -1.23
N PHE A 150 -3.26 1.77 -2.53
CA PHE A 150 -4.33 2.56 -3.14
C PHE A 150 -4.87 1.91 -4.41
N GLY A 151 -6.07 2.31 -4.80
CA GLY A 151 -6.67 1.94 -6.09
C GLY A 151 -7.75 2.92 -6.51
N ILE A 152 -7.63 3.38 -7.75
CA ILE A 152 -8.58 4.32 -8.34
C ILE A 152 -9.80 3.56 -8.87
N SER A 153 -11.00 4.11 -8.67
CA SER A 153 -12.22 3.55 -9.25
C SER A 153 -12.17 3.58 -10.78
N PRO A 154 -12.82 2.65 -11.47
CA PRO A 154 -12.91 2.67 -12.94
C PRO A 154 -13.50 3.97 -13.51
N ARG A 155 -14.29 4.70 -12.72
CA ARG A 155 -14.88 5.98 -13.08
C ARG A 155 -13.90 7.16 -12.91
N GLY A 156 -12.80 6.96 -12.16
CA GLY A 156 -11.82 8.02 -11.88
C GLY A 156 -12.31 9.10 -10.92
N ASP A 157 -13.41 8.87 -10.19
CA ASP A 157 -14.04 9.83 -9.28
C ASP A 157 -13.82 9.50 -7.79
N LYS A 158 -13.41 8.29 -7.49
CA LYS A 158 -13.10 7.78 -6.15
C LYS A 158 -11.80 7.02 -6.13
N ALA A 159 -11.21 6.90 -4.94
CA ALA A 159 -10.12 5.97 -4.70
C ALA A 159 -10.31 5.31 -3.34
N TRP A 160 -9.94 4.03 -3.23
CA TRP A 160 -9.65 3.45 -1.93
C TRP A 160 -8.18 3.64 -1.62
N TYR A 161 -7.87 3.77 -0.34
CA TYR A 161 -6.52 3.72 0.18
C TYR A 161 -6.50 3.05 1.54
N VAL A 162 -5.34 2.54 1.93
CA VAL A 162 -5.13 1.85 3.21
C VAL A 162 -4.17 2.65 4.06
N GLN A 163 -4.54 2.86 5.31
CA GLN A 163 -3.70 3.49 6.33
C GLN A 163 -3.80 2.70 7.64
N ARG A 164 -2.79 2.88 8.50
CA ARG A 164 -2.84 2.37 9.88
C ARG A 164 -3.64 3.31 10.76
N VAL A 165 -4.53 2.74 11.57
CA VAL A 165 -5.36 3.44 12.54
C VAL A 165 -5.00 2.93 13.92
N GLN A 166 -4.78 3.84 14.87
CA GLN A 166 -4.57 3.50 16.28
C GLN A 166 -5.91 3.14 16.93
N ALA A 167 -6.21 1.85 17.02
CA ALA A 167 -7.47 1.34 17.57
C ALA A 167 -7.36 0.85 19.02
N ALA A 168 -6.13 0.60 19.52
CA ALA A 168 -5.92 0.15 20.89
C ALA A 168 -4.63 0.74 21.49
N ALA A 169 -4.67 1.15 22.76
CA ALA A 169 -3.47 1.52 23.50
C ALA A 169 -2.69 0.27 23.91
N ARG A 170 -1.38 0.25 23.65
CA ARG A 170 -0.49 -0.87 23.99
C ARG A 170 0.71 -0.43 24.81
N ARG A 171 1.13 0.81 24.71
CA ARG A 171 2.28 1.32 25.46
C ARG A 171 1.84 1.72 26.86
N SER A 172 2.68 1.45 27.85
CA SER A 172 2.40 1.86 29.22
C SER A 172 2.24 3.38 29.37
N SER A 173 2.96 4.17 28.53
CA SER A 173 2.80 5.63 28.49
C SER A 173 1.41 6.09 28.04
N ASP A 174 0.73 5.31 27.20
CA ASP A 174 -0.61 5.64 26.70
C ASP A 174 -1.69 5.29 27.74
N ILE A 175 -1.42 4.28 28.59
CA ILE A 175 -2.33 3.79 29.62
C ILE A 175 -2.08 4.48 30.97
N HIS A 176 -0.80 4.75 31.28
CA HIS A 176 -0.33 5.38 32.52
C HIS A 176 0.40 6.69 32.16
N THR A 177 -0.30 7.78 32.15
CA THR A 177 0.20 9.10 31.71
C THR A 177 1.32 9.67 32.60
N ASP A 178 1.51 9.14 33.80
CA ASP A 178 2.62 9.42 34.71
C ASP A 178 3.89 8.62 34.40
N MET A 179 3.86 7.73 33.40
CA MET A 179 4.96 6.85 32.99
C MET A 179 5.46 7.17 31.58
N ASP A 180 5.59 8.43 31.22
CA ASP A 180 5.95 8.94 29.89
C ASP A 180 7.27 8.39 29.33
N LYS A 181 8.19 7.97 30.21
CA LYS A 181 9.50 7.40 29.84
C LYS A 181 9.49 5.88 29.73
N SER A 182 8.42 5.20 30.11
CA SER A 182 8.32 3.77 30.05
C SER A 182 8.15 3.32 28.58
N LYS A 183 8.92 2.28 28.19
CA LYS A 183 8.81 1.63 26.88
C LYS A 183 8.12 0.26 26.97
N ALA A 184 7.51 -0.04 28.12
CA ALA A 184 6.79 -1.29 28.33
C ALA A 184 5.51 -1.32 27.46
N ARG A 185 5.13 -2.54 27.03
CA ARG A 185 3.86 -2.81 26.35
C ARG A 185 2.98 -3.63 27.29
N ILE A 186 1.69 -3.40 27.25
CA ILE A 186 0.68 -4.05 28.11
C ILE A 186 -0.30 -4.78 27.19
N TYR A 187 -0.46 -6.06 27.44
CA TYR A 187 -1.36 -6.92 26.70
C TYR A 187 -2.20 -7.75 27.67
N ASP A 188 -3.50 -7.78 27.44
CA ASP A 188 -4.47 -8.55 28.20
C ASP A 188 -4.91 -9.82 27.46
N ASP A 189 -4.62 -9.91 26.14
CA ASP A 189 -4.97 -11.03 25.28
C ASP A 189 -3.95 -11.19 24.13
N LEU A 190 -4.15 -12.15 23.24
CA LEU A 190 -3.38 -12.37 22.03
C LEU A 190 -3.86 -11.42 20.89
N MET A 191 -3.04 -11.13 19.84
CA MET A 191 -1.67 -11.57 19.71
C MET A 191 -0.75 -10.49 20.23
N VAL A 192 0.18 -10.88 21.10
CA VAL A 192 1.23 -9.95 21.60
C VAL A 192 2.19 -9.59 20.48
N ARG A 193 2.39 -10.55 19.56
CA ARG A 193 3.37 -10.47 18.48
C ARG A 193 3.00 -11.39 17.34
N HIS A 194 3.18 -10.95 16.11
CA HIS A 194 3.10 -11.78 14.92
C HIS A 194 4.45 -11.77 14.20
N TRP A 195 5.19 -12.91 14.23
CA TRP A 195 6.56 -13.06 13.76
C TRP A 195 7.50 -12.03 14.40
N ASP A 196 7.96 -11.03 13.64
CA ASP A 196 8.84 -9.94 14.09
C ASP A 196 8.10 -8.63 14.42
N TYR A 197 6.78 -8.58 14.23
CA TYR A 197 5.94 -7.42 14.56
C TYR A 197 5.32 -7.55 15.94
N TRP A 198 5.57 -6.56 16.81
CA TRP A 198 4.79 -6.38 18.01
C TRP A 198 3.43 -5.78 17.68
N ASP A 199 2.39 -6.20 18.37
CA ASP A 199 1.11 -5.49 18.31
C ASP A 199 1.27 -4.13 19.01
N GLU A 200 1.31 -3.06 18.23
CA GLU A 200 1.33 -1.66 18.72
C GLU A 200 -0.07 -1.07 18.87
N GLY A 201 -1.11 -1.86 18.59
CA GLY A 201 -2.51 -1.42 18.62
C GLY A 201 -2.94 -0.65 17.36
N GLU A 202 -2.10 -0.67 16.33
CA GLU A 202 -2.40 -0.11 15.01
C GLU A 202 -2.90 -1.21 14.07
N HIS A 203 -3.98 -0.92 13.35
CA HIS A 203 -4.58 -1.82 12.39
C HIS A 203 -4.73 -1.17 11.02
N LEU A 204 -4.65 -1.98 9.96
CA LEU A 204 -4.88 -1.53 8.59
C LEU A 204 -6.37 -1.30 8.38
N HIS A 205 -6.74 -0.08 7.98
CA HIS A 205 -8.11 0.26 7.61
C HIS A 205 -8.18 0.72 6.17
N ILE A 206 -9.29 0.40 5.51
CA ILE A 206 -9.59 0.82 4.15
C ILE A 206 -10.42 2.10 4.22
N PHE A 207 -9.97 3.11 3.49
CA PHE A 207 -10.67 4.39 3.33
C PHE A 207 -11.15 4.53 1.89
N VAL A 208 -12.29 5.19 1.69
CA VAL A 208 -12.79 5.57 0.37
C VAL A 208 -12.96 7.07 0.31
N GLY A 209 -12.17 7.72 -0.55
CA GLY A 209 -12.14 9.17 -0.72
C GLY A 209 -12.48 9.63 -2.13
N ASP A 210 -12.78 10.92 -2.27
CA ASP A 210 -12.92 11.57 -3.57
C ASP A 210 -11.58 11.64 -4.29
N PHE A 211 -11.60 11.38 -5.59
CA PHE A 211 -10.44 11.47 -6.46
C PHE A 211 -10.75 12.29 -7.72
N GLY A 212 -9.78 13.04 -8.22
CA GLY A 212 -9.96 13.84 -9.42
C GLY A 212 -8.75 14.71 -9.76
N ALA A 213 -8.98 15.79 -10.49
CA ALA A 213 -7.91 16.71 -10.94
C ALA A 213 -7.08 17.29 -9.77
N ASP A 214 -7.72 17.52 -8.62
CA ASP A 214 -7.08 18.03 -7.40
C ASP A 214 -6.42 16.93 -6.56
N GLY A 215 -6.40 15.68 -7.03
CA GLY A 215 -5.84 14.53 -6.34
C GLY A 215 -6.84 13.79 -5.47
N LEU A 216 -6.31 13.02 -4.51
CA LEU A 216 -7.02 12.21 -3.53
C LEU A 216 -7.33 13.04 -2.27
N LYS A 217 -8.58 13.08 -1.88
CA LYS A 217 -9.03 13.74 -0.65
C LYS A 217 -9.15 12.74 0.50
N PRO A 218 -9.04 13.19 1.78
CA PRO A 218 -9.37 12.34 2.92
C PRO A 218 -10.74 11.69 2.75
N GLY A 219 -10.79 10.39 3.01
CA GLY A 219 -11.97 9.55 2.78
C GLY A 219 -12.65 9.09 4.04
N VAL A 220 -13.71 8.31 3.87
CA VAL A 220 -14.42 7.64 4.95
C VAL A 220 -13.72 6.32 5.26
N ASP A 221 -13.46 6.06 6.55
CA ASP A 221 -13.05 4.76 7.05
C ASP A 221 -14.24 3.78 6.94
N ILE A 222 -14.15 2.82 6.03
CA ILE A 222 -15.23 1.85 5.79
C ILE A 222 -15.20 0.66 6.74
N ILE A 223 -14.15 0.55 7.55
CA ILE A 223 -14.00 -0.49 8.56
C ILE A 223 -14.60 -0.03 9.88
N GLY A 224 -14.47 1.26 10.18
CA GLY A 224 -14.96 1.91 11.39
C GLY A 224 -13.84 2.19 12.39
N ALA A 225 -13.82 3.40 12.93
CA ALA A 225 -12.73 3.91 13.76
C ALA A 225 -12.44 3.08 15.04
N ASP A 226 -13.44 2.36 15.54
CA ASP A 226 -13.32 1.51 16.76
C ASP A 226 -12.93 0.07 16.42
N ALA A 227 -12.71 -0.28 15.16
CA ALA A 227 -12.40 -1.63 14.73
C ALA A 227 -10.93 -1.96 15.03
N ALA A 228 -10.69 -2.90 15.95
CA ALA A 228 -9.35 -3.35 16.33
C ALA A 228 -8.95 -4.62 15.54
N TRP A 229 -9.10 -4.58 14.21
CA TRP A 229 -8.70 -5.64 13.27
C TRP A 229 -8.31 -5.07 11.93
N ASP A 230 -7.47 -5.81 11.21
CA ASP A 230 -6.95 -5.41 9.92
C ASP A 230 -7.91 -5.71 8.75
N ALA A 231 -8.01 -4.77 7.82
CA ALA A 231 -8.61 -4.94 6.51
C ALA A 231 -7.78 -4.20 5.44
N PRO A 232 -7.18 -4.91 4.49
CA PRO A 232 -7.11 -6.38 4.33
C PRO A 232 -6.23 -7.04 5.38
N LEU A 233 -6.03 -8.35 5.27
CA LEU A 233 -5.43 -9.15 6.33
C LEU A 233 -3.97 -8.79 6.63
N ALA A 234 -3.62 -8.71 7.92
CA ALA A 234 -2.25 -8.73 8.39
C ALA A 234 -1.69 -10.16 8.48
N PRO A 235 -0.36 -10.33 8.53
CA PRO A 235 0.68 -9.29 8.58
C PRO A 235 1.11 -8.79 7.21
N TYR A 236 0.74 -9.47 6.14
CA TYR A 236 1.12 -9.12 4.77
C TYR A 236 -0.06 -8.52 4.04
N PHE A 237 0.05 -7.22 3.83
CA PHE A 237 -0.89 -6.50 3.00
C PHE A 237 -0.68 -6.85 1.52
N ASP A 238 -1.75 -7.26 0.85
CA ASP A 238 -1.79 -7.43 -0.60
C ASP A 238 -2.95 -6.61 -1.18
N MET A 239 -2.61 -5.66 -2.06
CA MET A 239 -3.61 -4.82 -2.73
C MET A 239 -4.61 -5.61 -3.59
N ALA A 240 -4.29 -6.85 -3.98
CA ALA A 240 -5.22 -7.74 -4.67
C ALA A 240 -6.38 -8.23 -3.78
N GLU A 241 -6.31 -8.00 -2.48
CA GLU A 241 -7.41 -8.28 -1.55
C GLU A 241 -8.50 -7.19 -1.55
N ILE A 242 -8.34 -6.13 -2.36
CA ILE A 242 -9.30 -5.04 -2.51
C ILE A 242 -9.60 -4.82 -3.99
N ALA A 243 -10.87 -4.91 -4.39
CA ALA A 243 -11.26 -4.83 -5.79
C ALA A 243 -12.50 -3.96 -6.02
N TRP A 244 -12.37 -2.93 -6.84
CA TRP A 244 -13.52 -2.21 -7.40
C TRP A 244 -14.32 -3.10 -8.33
N ASN A 245 -15.65 -2.98 -8.33
CA ASN A 245 -16.46 -3.47 -9.43
C ASN A 245 -16.26 -2.59 -10.68
N HIS A 246 -16.63 -3.09 -11.87
CA HIS A 246 -16.41 -2.37 -13.14
C HIS A 246 -17.20 -1.05 -13.22
N ALA A 247 -18.37 -1.00 -12.56
CA ALA A 247 -19.15 0.23 -12.47
C ALA A 247 -18.56 1.29 -11.52
N GLY A 248 -17.54 0.96 -10.72
CA GLY A 248 -16.94 1.87 -9.73
C GLY A 248 -17.90 2.30 -8.61
N THR A 249 -18.87 1.46 -8.29
CA THR A 249 -19.91 1.73 -7.27
C THR A 249 -19.81 0.87 -6.04
N MET A 250 -19.07 -0.26 -6.13
CA MET A 250 -18.90 -1.20 -5.04
C MET A 250 -17.43 -1.59 -4.89
N LEU A 251 -17.02 -1.81 -3.64
CA LEU A 251 -15.67 -2.27 -3.30
C LEU A 251 -15.76 -3.60 -2.58
N ALA A 252 -15.18 -4.67 -3.15
CA ALA A 252 -15.02 -5.95 -2.47
C ALA A 252 -13.68 -6.00 -1.77
N TYR A 253 -13.62 -6.56 -0.56
CA TYR A 253 -12.37 -6.69 0.17
C TYR A 253 -12.38 -7.88 1.13
N THR A 254 -11.19 -8.39 1.44
CA THR A 254 -10.97 -9.45 2.44
C THR A 254 -10.92 -8.84 3.84
N CYS A 255 -11.59 -9.46 4.82
CA CYS A 255 -11.49 -9.07 6.22
C CYS A 255 -11.71 -10.25 7.16
N LYS A 256 -11.03 -10.23 8.31
CA LYS A 256 -11.25 -11.16 9.43
C LYS A 256 -11.56 -10.32 10.68
N PRO A 257 -12.85 -9.96 10.92
CA PRO A 257 -13.25 -9.06 12.00
C PRO A 257 -13.26 -9.77 13.36
N LEU A 258 -12.10 -10.23 13.78
CA LEU A 258 -11.86 -10.92 15.05
C LEU A 258 -10.72 -10.23 15.79
N THR A 259 -10.72 -10.34 17.10
CA THR A 259 -9.68 -9.78 17.97
C THR A 259 -9.19 -10.82 18.98
N GLY A 260 -8.06 -10.56 19.62
CA GLY A 260 -7.55 -11.36 20.73
C GLY A 260 -7.32 -12.83 20.37
N THR A 261 -7.60 -13.70 21.33
CA THR A 261 -7.50 -15.16 21.15
C THR A 261 -8.33 -15.68 19.97
N ALA A 262 -9.52 -15.09 19.70
CA ALA A 262 -10.34 -15.50 18.58
C ALA A 262 -9.64 -15.25 17.24
N TYR A 263 -8.95 -14.12 17.08
CA TYR A 263 -8.12 -13.83 15.91
C TYR A 263 -6.97 -14.82 15.78
N ALA A 264 -6.27 -15.10 16.88
CA ALA A 264 -5.06 -15.91 16.88
C ALA A 264 -5.31 -17.39 16.47
N VAL A 265 -6.47 -17.94 16.80
CA VAL A 265 -6.79 -19.36 16.53
C VAL A 265 -7.63 -19.56 15.27
N SER A 266 -8.13 -18.50 14.66
CA SER A 266 -9.04 -18.58 13.51
C SER A 266 -8.34 -18.26 12.20
N THR A 267 -8.66 -19.04 11.16
CA THR A 267 -8.34 -18.72 9.75
C THR A 267 -9.58 -18.22 8.99
N ASP A 268 -10.64 -17.85 9.69
CA ASP A 268 -11.94 -17.51 9.12
C ASP A 268 -11.98 -16.04 8.67
N SER A 269 -11.42 -15.76 7.48
CA SER A 269 -11.64 -14.48 6.79
C SER A 269 -12.75 -14.60 5.77
N ASP A 270 -13.46 -13.52 5.55
CA ASP A 270 -14.58 -13.44 4.62
C ASP A 270 -14.38 -12.33 3.58
N ILE A 271 -15.18 -12.38 2.51
CA ILE A 271 -15.28 -11.30 1.54
C ILE A 271 -16.42 -10.37 1.93
N PHE A 272 -16.10 -9.10 2.05
CA PHE A 272 -17.05 -8.02 2.32
C PHE A 272 -17.24 -7.17 1.07
N VAL A 273 -18.43 -6.61 0.90
CA VAL A 273 -18.76 -5.67 -0.17
C VAL A 273 -19.29 -4.38 0.44
N TYR A 274 -18.61 -3.28 0.15
CA TYR A 274 -19.02 -1.93 0.52
C TYR A 274 -19.72 -1.26 -0.67
N ASP A 275 -20.91 -0.73 -0.47
CA ASP A 275 -21.65 0.09 -1.43
C ASP A 275 -21.34 1.57 -1.19
N VAL A 276 -20.75 2.24 -2.19
CA VAL A 276 -20.27 3.62 -2.06
C VAL A 276 -21.42 4.61 -1.88
N ALA A 277 -22.58 4.34 -2.47
CA ALA A 277 -23.72 5.26 -2.42
C ALA A 277 -24.46 5.22 -1.08
N SER A 278 -24.64 4.03 -0.53
CA SER A 278 -25.33 3.85 0.75
C SER A 278 -24.40 3.91 1.96
N GLY A 279 -23.08 3.73 1.77
CA GLY A 279 -22.12 3.60 2.85
C GLY A 279 -22.24 2.30 3.64
N GLN A 280 -22.93 1.29 3.09
CA GLN A 280 -23.19 0.04 3.80
C GLN A 280 -22.24 -1.08 3.35
N THR A 281 -21.88 -1.93 4.31
CA THR A 281 -21.03 -3.11 4.09
C THR A 281 -21.82 -4.39 4.34
N GLN A 282 -21.65 -5.38 3.45
CA GLN A 282 -22.23 -6.72 3.59
C GLN A 282 -21.15 -7.79 3.54
N ASN A 283 -21.19 -8.74 4.47
CA ASN A 283 -20.42 -9.99 4.38
C ASN A 283 -21.13 -10.94 3.39
N ILE A 284 -20.49 -11.28 2.28
CA ILE A 284 -21.10 -12.14 1.24
C ILE A 284 -20.83 -13.63 1.46
N CYS A 285 -19.87 -14.00 2.31
CA CYS A 285 -19.59 -15.39 2.68
C CYS A 285 -20.56 -15.90 3.76
N LYS A 286 -21.01 -14.97 4.63
CA LYS A 286 -21.97 -15.25 5.71
C LYS A 286 -23.12 -14.23 5.68
N PRO A 287 -23.93 -14.18 4.61
CA PRO A 287 -24.94 -13.16 4.47
C PRO A 287 -26.00 -13.28 5.56
N THR A 288 -26.35 -12.13 6.15
CA THR A 288 -27.49 -11.98 7.04
C THR A 288 -28.60 -11.26 6.31
N ASN A 289 -29.85 -11.55 6.67
CA ASN A 289 -30.97 -10.74 6.21
C ASN A 289 -30.81 -9.32 6.78
N PHE A 290 -30.65 -8.35 5.91
CA PHE A 290 -30.38 -6.96 6.27
C PHE A 290 -31.46 -6.34 7.17
N ASN A 291 -32.73 -6.78 7.02
CA ASN A 291 -33.85 -6.26 7.77
C ASN A 291 -34.10 -6.97 9.12
N THR A 292 -33.69 -8.24 9.25
CA THR A 292 -34.00 -9.06 10.44
C THR A 292 -32.76 -9.49 11.21
N GLY A 293 -31.55 -9.34 10.63
CA GLY A 293 -30.31 -9.87 11.21
C GLY A 293 -30.22 -11.41 11.19
N GLU A 294 -31.19 -12.11 10.60
CA GLU A 294 -31.19 -13.57 10.52
C GLU A 294 -30.22 -14.06 9.45
N LYS A 295 -29.50 -15.14 9.76
CA LYS A 295 -28.60 -15.79 8.80
C LYS A 295 -29.38 -16.34 7.61
N ILE A 296 -28.92 -16.06 6.41
CA ILE A 296 -29.50 -16.63 5.19
C ILE A 296 -28.86 -18.01 4.95
N GLU A 297 -29.59 -19.08 5.24
CA GLU A 297 -29.13 -20.48 5.14
C GLU A 297 -28.76 -20.97 3.71
N ARG A 298 -28.77 -20.11 2.71
CA ARG A 298 -28.61 -20.52 1.30
C ARG A 298 -27.15 -20.68 0.84
N LEU A 299 -26.18 -20.22 1.58
CA LEU A 299 -24.79 -20.50 1.25
C LEU A 299 -24.39 -21.77 1.97
N ARG A 300 -24.02 -22.73 1.17
CA ARG A 300 -23.45 -23.99 1.62
C ARG A 300 -22.35 -23.71 2.61
N ASP A 301 -22.59 -24.25 3.80
CA ASP A 301 -21.57 -24.50 4.79
C ASP A 301 -20.68 -23.29 5.09
N ASN A 302 -20.91 -22.70 6.24
CA ASN A 302 -19.97 -21.88 6.93
C ASN A 302 -18.55 -22.18 6.41
N LEU A 303 -17.97 -21.29 5.58
CA LEU A 303 -16.61 -21.44 5.06
C LEU A 303 -15.65 -20.97 6.16
N PRO A 304 -15.11 -21.85 7.00
CA PRO A 304 -14.40 -21.47 8.22
C PRO A 304 -12.89 -21.28 8.00
N GLY A 305 -12.45 -21.25 6.77
CA GLY A 305 -11.08 -21.00 6.37
C GLY A 305 -10.89 -19.62 5.73
N TYR A 306 -9.71 -19.37 5.20
CA TYR A 306 -9.44 -18.11 4.49
C TYR A 306 -10.26 -18.01 3.21
N ASP A 307 -11.04 -16.93 3.08
CA ASP A 307 -11.63 -16.42 1.84
C ASP A 307 -10.91 -15.15 1.44
N LYS A 308 -10.25 -15.15 0.27
CA LYS A 308 -9.32 -14.10 -0.15
C LYS A 308 -9.41 -13.77 -1.64
N TYR A 309 -8.87 -12.60 -2.03
CA TYR A 309 -8.67 -12.19 -3.42
C TYR A 309 -9.95 -12.11 -4.24
N PRO A 310 -10.89 -11.22 -3.87
CA PRO A 310 -12.13 -11.05 -4.60
C PRO A 310 -11.88 -10.49 -6.01
N VAL A 311 -12.53 -11.08 -7.01
CA VAL A 311 -12.51 -10.62 -8.40
C VAL A 311 -13.93 -10.54 -8.94
N TRP A 312 -14.33 -9.38 -9.42
CA TRP A 312 -15.65 -9.17 -10.00
C TRP A 312 -15.78 -9.78 -11.40
N SER A 313 -16.95 -10.36 -11.70
CA SER A 313 -17.27 -10.73 -13.08
C SER A 313 -17.44 -9.46 -13.94
N PRO A 314 -17.22 -9.57 -15.29
CA PRO A 314 -17.32 -8.41 -16.18
C PRO A 314 -18.70 -7.71 -16.17
N ASP A 315 -19.75 -8.40 -15.74
CA ASP A 315 -21.12 -7.86 -15.61
C ASP A 315 -21.47 -7.39 -14.19
N ASP A 316 -20.49 -7.38 -13.27
CA ASP A 316 -20.62 -7.01 -11.86
C ASP A 316 -21.64 -7.81 -11.04
N ARG A 317 -22.06 -8.98 -11.55
CA ARG A 317 -23.11 -9.80 -10.90
C ARG A 317 -22.58 -10.91 -10.01
N LYS A 318 -21.27 -11.21 -10.13
CA LYS A 318 -20.62 -12.29 -9.39
C LYS A 318 -19.26 -11.86 -8.89
N ILE A 319 -18.84 -12.47 -7.79
CA ILE A 319 -17.48 -12.36 -7.26
C ILE A 319 -16.91 -13.78 -7.22
N ALA A 320 -15.73 -13.96 -7.83
CA ALA A 320 -14.89 -15.12 -7.62
C ALA A 320 -13.88 -14.79 -6.53
N PHE A 321 -13.54 -15.75 -5.69
CA PHE A 321 -12.52 -15.62 -4.66
C PHE A 321 -11.88 -16.98 -4.36
N LEU A 322 -10.70 -16.98 -3.76
CA LEU A 322 -10.04 -18.19 -3.28
C LEU A 322 -10.55 -18.54 -1.90
N SER A 323 -10.94 -19.79 -1.68
CA SER A 323 -11.52 -20.27 -0.43
C SER A 323 -10.78 -21.50 0.11
N GLN A 324 -10.47 -21.48 1.39
CA GLN A 324 -10.05 -22.64 2.17
C GLN A 324 -11.26 -23.16 2.96
N ARG A 325 -11.58 -24.43 2.81
CA ARG A 325 -12.82 -24.99 3.37
C ARG A 325 -12.70 -25.45 4.83
N ARG A 326 -11.49 -25.57 5.35
CA ARG A 326 -11.24 -26.06 6.72
C ARG A 326 -10.69 -24.94 7.58
N ALA A 327 -11.12 -24.92 8.84
CA ALA A 327 -10.62 -23.99 9.83
C ALA A 327 -9.21 -24.37 10.31
N GLY A 328 -8.46 -23.35 10.74
CA GLY A 328 -7.27 -23.53 11.58
C GLY A 328 -6.00 -24.00 10.89
N ASN A 329 -5.96 -24.04 9.53
CA ASN A 329 -4.75 -24.43 8.82
C ASN A 329 -4.45 -23.48 7.65
N GLU A 330 -3.50 -22.58 7.85
CA GLU A 330 -3.10 -21.57 6.85
C GLU A 330 -2.55 -22.17 5.56
N SER A 331 -1.96 -23.35 5.61
CA SER A 331 -1.40 -24.04 4.44
C SER A 331 -2.37 -24.96 3.74
N ASP A 332 -3.66 -24.91 4.09
CA ASP A 332 -4.69 -25.69 3.39
C ASP A 332 -4.85 -25.22 1.95
N LYS A 333 -5.26 -26.13 1.08
CA LYS A 333 -5.44 -25.82 -0.35
C LYS A 333 -6.59 -24.85 -0.54
N ALA A 334 -6.31 -23.68 -1.07
CA ALA A 334 -7.32 -22.78 -1.60
C ALA A 334 -7.95 -23.34 -2.90
N ARG A 335 -9.23 -23.08 -3.11
CA ARG A 335 -10.02 -23.54 -4.25
C ARG A 335 -10.83 -22.39 -4.85
#